data_bb41a6cdcf6cbccde1946f45ff2fb7af
#
_entry.id   bb41a6cdcf6cbccde1946f45ff2fb7af
#
_cell.length_a   1.000
_cell.length_b   1.000
_cell.length_c   1.000
_cell.angle_alpha   90.00
_cell.angle_beta   90.00
_cell.angle_gamma   90.00
#
_symmetry.space_group_name_H-M   'P 1'
#
loop_
_entity.id
_entity.type
_entity.pdbx_description
1 polymer ?
#
loop_
_entity_poly.entity_id
_entity_poly.type
_entity_poly.pdbx_seq_one_letter_code
_entity_poly.pdbx_strand_id
1 'polypeptide(L)'
;ESQVDSSIGGKTAIDMDGVKNIVGAFHQPRAVLIDPDTLRTLPPRQISAGLAESVKMALTSDADLLDRIERSADLTAGLPEIIARSLTIKKNVVEQDPHEHGLRRVLNFGHTVGHAIESSAGGRLLHGECVALGMLPMCAPALRPRLIRVLRKCGLPTEIETTREALLPYLRHDKKGQGAAVTAVEVDEPGSF
;
A
#
# COMPACT_ATOMS: atom_id res chain seq x y z
N GLU A 1 -9.67 0.03 0.77
CA GLU A 1 -8.64 -0.02 -0.29
C GLU A 1 -9.16 0.56 -1.61
N SER A 2 -10.27 0.07 -2.16
CA SER A 2 -10.78 0.52 -3.48
C SER A 2 -11.02 2.03 -3.55
N GLN A 3 -11.45 2.67 -2.46
CA GLN A 3 -11.69 4.12 -2.43
C GLN A 3 -10.40 4.95 -2.31
N VAL A 4 -9.26 4.37 -2.02
CA VAL A 4 -7.99 5.11 -1.87
C VAL A 4 -6.95 4.71 -2.90
N ASP A 5 -7.04 3.50 -3.47
CA ASP A 5 -5.99 2.96 -4.35
C ASP A 5 -6.55 2.23 -5.58
N SER A 6 -7.08 1.00 -5.44
CA SER A 6 -7.23 0.07 -6.55
C SER A 6 -8.22 0.49 -7.65
N SER A 7 -9.15 1.41 -7.39
CA SER A 7 -10.07 1.95 -8.40
C SER A 7 -9.42 2.85 -9.45
N ILE A 8 -8.21 3.35 -9.21
CA ILE A 8 -7.46 4.25 -10.10
C ILE A 8 -6.20 3.56 -10.60
N GLY A 9 -5.81 3.87 -11.83
CA GLY A 9 -4.52 3.45 -12.39
C GLY A 9 -4.58 2.27 -13.35
N GLY A 10 -5.77 1.72 -13.58
CA GLY A 10 -6.04 0.79 -14.68
C GLY A 10 -5.31 -0.56 -14.60
N LYS A 11 -4.71 -0.93 -13.48
CA LYS A 11 -4.15 -2.28 -13.29
C LYS A 11 -5.31 -3.25 -13.05
N THR A 12 -5.72 -4.00 -14.08
CA THR A 12 -6.81 -4.96 -14.03
C THR A 12 -6.26 -6.35 -14.25
N ALA A 13 -5.81 -7.00 -13.20
CA ALA A 13 -5.23 -8.31 -13.28
C ALA A 13 -5.84 -9.27 -12.26
N ILE A 14 -5.79 -10.56 -12.57
CA ILE A 14 -6.24 -11.64 -11.71
C ILE A 14 -5.08 -12.59 -11.38
N ASP A 15 -5.19 -13.21 -10.25
CA ASP A 15 -4.29 -14.27 -9.81
C ASP A 15 -4.73 -15.59 -10.44
N MET A 16 -3.77 -16.38 -10.94
CA MET A 16 -4.05 -17.68 -11.53
C MET A 16 -2.89 -18.65 -11.21
N ASP A 17 -3.24 -19.88 -10.84
CA ASP A 17 -2.29 -20.95 -10.50
C ASP A 17 -1.25 -20.55 -9.43
N GLY A 18 -1.68 -19.77 -8.44
CA GLY A 18 -0.81 -19.31 -7.34
C GLY A 18 0.16 -18.18 -7.73
N VAL A 19 0.06 -17.66 -8.95
CA VAL A 19 0.86 -16.52 -9.41
C VAL A 19 -0.02 -15.26 -9.41
N LYS A 20 0.43 -14.22 -8.69
CA LYS A 20 -0.29 -12.95 -8.60
C LYS A 20 -0.21 -12.16 -9.91
N ASN A 21 -1.35 -11.54 -10.26
CA ASN A 21 -1.47 -10.58 -11.35
C ASN A 21 -0.95 -11.11 -12.71
N ILE A 22 -1.07 -12.42 -12.97
CA ILE A 22 -0.48 -13.05 -14.16
C ILE A 22 -1.28 -12.77 -15.44
N VAL A 23 -2.59 -12.58 -15.33
CA VAL A 23 -3.47 -12.31 -16.46
C VAL A 23 -4.17 -10.97 -16.24
N GLY A 24 -3.90 -9.99 -17.08
CA GLY A 24 -4.50 -8.68 -16.97
C GLY A 24 -4.07 -7.72 -18.06
N ALA A 25 -4.56 -6.49 -17.95
CA ALA A 25 -4.25 -5.40 -18.87
C ALA A 25 -4.21 -4.06 -18.12
N PHE A 26 -3.57 -3.07 -18.73
CA PHE A 26 -3.75 -1.68 -18.33
C PHE A 26 -5.01 -1.14 -19.03
N HIS A 27 -6.08 -0.95 -18.25
CA HIS A 27 -7.34 -0.40 -18.75
C HIS A 27 -7.86 0.67 -17.80
N GLN A 28 -7.74 1.94 -18.20
CA GLN A 28 -8.15 3.07 -17.37
C GLN A 28 -9.67 3.18 -17.29
N PRO A 29 -10.24 3.48 -16.12
CA PRO A 29 -11.67 3.77 -15.98
C PRO A 29 -12.01 5.10 -16.66
N ARG A 30 -13.23 5.21 -17.21
CA ARG A 30 -13.76 6.48 -17.74
C ARG A 30 -14.16 7.46 -16.63
N ALA A 31 -14.62 6.94 -15.51
CA ALA A 31 -14.97 7.68 -14.31
C ALA A 31 -14.85 6.77 -13.09
N VAL A 32 -14.52 7.34 -11.94
CA VAL A 32 -14.51 6.67 -10.65
C VAL A 32 -15.42 7.44 -9.71
N LEU A 33 -16.45 6.77 -9.20
CA LEU A 33 -17.38 7.32 -8.21
C LEU A 33 -16.94 6.84 -6.83
N ILE A 34 -16.71 7.78 -5.93
CA ILE A 34 -16.30 7.50 -4.55
C ILE A 34 -17.38 7.99 -3.61
N ASP A 35 -17.94 7.08 -2.84
CA ASP A 35 -18.94 7.38 -1.81
C ASP A 35 -18.47 6.87 -0.44
N PRO A 36 -17.94 7.76 0.42
CA PRO A 36 -17.48 7.38 1.75
C PRO A 36 -18.59 6.82 2.66
N ASP A 37 -19.86 7.11 2.40
CA ASP A 37 -20.97 6.59 3.21
C ASP A 37 -21.10 5.07 3.12
N THR A 38 -20.65 4.48 2.03
CA THR A 38 -20.60 3.01 1.87
C THR A 38 -19.65 2.33 2.88
N LEU A 39 -18.74 3.08 3.49
CA LEU A 39 -17.81 2.55 4.49
C LEU A 39 -18.50 2.27 5.84
N ARG A 40 -19.71 2.82 6.08
CA ARG A 40 -20.42 2.65 7.35
C ARG A 40 -20.75 1.19 7.68
N THR A 41 -20.90 0.35 6.68
CA THR A 41 -21.20 -1.09 6.84
C THR A 41 -19.95 -1.98 6.69
N LEU A 42 -18.80 -1.37 6.44
CA LEU A 42 -17.57 -2.11 6.25
C LEU A 42 -16.98 -2.53 7.62
N PRO A 43 -16.53 -3.78 7.79
CA PRO A 43 -15.86 -4.20 9.01
C PRO A 43 -14.64 -3.33 9.34
N PRO A 44 -14.38 -2.98 10.61
CA PRO A 44 -13.26 -2.11 10.99
C PRO A 44 -11.89 -2.60 10.46
N ARG A 45 -11.64 -3.90 10.45
CA ARG A 45 -10.41 -4.50 9.90
C ARG A 45 -10.20 -4.14 8.42
N GLN A 46 -11.27 -4.06 7.63
CA GLN A 46 -11.19 -3.67 6.22
C GLN A 46 -10.90 -2.17 6.05
N ILE A 47 -11.42 -1.33 6.96
CA ILE A 47 -11.09 0.10 7.00
C ILE A 47 -9.62 0.28 7.33
N SER A 48 -9.12 -0.41 8.38
CA SER A 48 -7.70 -0.44 8.74
C SER A 48 -6.82 -0.84 7.57
N ALA A 49 -7.17 -1.93 6.87
CA ALA A 49 -6.44 -2.38 5.69
C ALA A 49 -6.42 -1.31 4.57
N GLY A 50 -7.52 -0.60 4.35
CA GLY A 50 -7.56 0.53 3.42
C GLY A 50 -6.66 1.70 3.84
N LEU A 51 -6.59 2.00 5.13
CA LEU A 51 -5.73 3.06 5.67
C LEU A 51 -4.23 2.77 5.48
N ALA A 52 -3.81 1.52 5.34
CA ALA A 52 -2.42 1.19 5.02
C ALA A 52 -1.96 1.83 3.71
N GLU A 53 -2.80 1.83 2.69
CA GLU A 53 -2.52 2.49 1.41
C GLU A 53 -2.43 4.01 1.56
N SER A 54 -3.30 4.62 2.39
CA SER A 54 -3.22 6.05 2.68
C SER A 54 -1.93 6.41 3.44
N VAL A 55 -1.51 5.59 4.40
CA VAL A 55 -0.23 5.76 5.12
C VAL A 55 0.94 5.61 4.14
N LYS A 56 0.91 4.65 3.24
CA LYS A 56 1.91 4.48 2.17
C LYS A 56 2.05 5.76 1.34
N MET A 57 0.95 6.29 0.84
CA MET A 57 0.94 7.50 0.02
C MET A 57 1.37 8.73 0.81
N ALA A 58 1.00 8.83 2.08
CA ALA A 58 1.42 9.89 2.96
C ALA A 58 2.95 9.88 3.18
N LEU A 59 3.52 8.69 3.42
CA LEU A 59 4.97 8.53 3.60
C LEU A 59 5.76 8.89 2.35
N THR A 60 5.28 8.49 1.18
CA THR A 60 6.01 8.72 -0.08
C THR A 60 5.82 10.11 -0.66
N SER A 61 4.67 10.78 -0.40
CA SER A 61 4.29 11.93 -1.22
C SER A 61 3.64 13.08 -0.45
N ASP A 62 3.24 12.90 0.83
CA ASP A 62 2.47 13.91 1.55
C ASP A 62 2.68 13.84 3.08
N ALA A 63 3.73 14.49 3.57
CA ALA A 63 4.05 14.52 5.00
C ALA A 63 2.92 15.12 5.86
N ASP A 64 2.16 16.10 5.36
CA ASP A 64 1.04 16.69 6.09
C ASP A 64 -0.13 15.72 6.24
N LEU A 65 -0.39 14.87 5.25
CA LEU A 65 -1.36 13.79 5.38
C LEU A 65 -0.95 12.79 6.48
N LEU A 66 0.34 12.46 6.57
CA LEU A 66 0.84 11.61 7.65
C LEU A 66 0.62 12.24 9.03
N ASP A 67 0.94 13.53 9.16
CA ASP A 67 0.71 14.31 10.38
C ASP A 67 -0.76 14.33 10.78
N ARG A 68 -1.67 14.49 9.82
CA ARG A 68 -3.12 14.48 10.04
C ARG A 68 -3.60 13.12 10.52
N ILE A 69 -3.15 12.03 9.89
CA ILE A 69 -3.49 10.66 10.34
C ILE A 69 -2.95 10.45 11.76
N GLU A 70 -1.71 10.87 12.04
CA GLU A 70 -1.08 10.70 13.35
C GLU A 70 -1.79 11.50 14.45
N ARG A 71 -2.25 12.72 14.18
CA ARG A 71 -2.88 13.63 15.17
C ARG A 71 -4.39 13.50 15.25
N SER A 72 -5.04 12.84 14.31
CA SER A 72 -6.50 12.69 14.31
C SER A 72 -7.01 12.11 15.62
N ALA A 73 -8.01 12.70 16.24
CA ALA A 73 -8.70 12.13 17.41
C ALA A 73 -9.68 11.02 16.98
N ASP A 74 -10.25 11.15 15.79
CA ASP A 74 -11.20 10.21 15.20
C ASP A 74 -10.86 10.00 13.71
N LEU A 75 -10.27 8.86 13.40
CA LEU A 75 -9.93 8.50 12.03
C LEU A 75 -11.17 8.30 11.15
N THR A 76 -12.27 7.85 11.74
CA THR A 76 -13.52 7.62 10.99
C THR A 76 -14.09 8.93 10.46
N ALA A 77 -14.13 9.95 11.30
CA ALA A 77 -14.55 11.29 10.89
C ALA A 77 -13.61 11.90 9.83
N GLY A 78 -12.32 11.54 9.85
CA GLY A 78 -11.30 12.00 8.92
C GLY A 78 -11.28 11.26 7.57
N LEU A 79 -11.99 10.13 7.42
CA LEU A 79 -11.92 9.29 6.22
C LEU A 79 -12.18 10.03 4.90
N PRO A 80 -13.18 10.91 4.77
CA PRO A 80 -13.43 11.61 3.51
C PRO A 80 -12.22 12.44 3.04
N GLU A 81 -11.54 13.15 3.95
CA GLU A 81 -10.36 13.92 3.64
C GLU A 81 -9.16 13.00 3.30
N ILE A 82 -8.93 11.96 4.09
CA ILE A 82 -7.87 10.97 3.84
C ILE A 82 -8.04 10.34 2.45
N ILE A 83 -9.26 9.95 2.09
CA ILE A 83 -9.59 9.38 0.79
C ILE A 83 -9.28 10.39 -0.32
N ALA A 84 -9.78 11.62 -0.22
CA ALA A 84 -9.60 12.64 -1.24
C ALA A 84 -8.12 12.95 -1.49
N ARG A 85 -7.30 13.06 -0.44
CA ARG A 85 -5.86 13.30 -0.54
C ARG A 85 -5.13 12.09 -1.15
N SER A 86 -5.44 10.88 -0.70
CA SER A 86 -4.85 9.65 -1.25
C SER A 86 -5.13 9.52 -2.75
N LEU A 87 -6.37 9.77 -3.17
CA LEU A 87 -6.76 9.76 -4.58
C LEU A 87 -6.03 10.83 -5.39
N THR A 88 -5.84 12.03 -4.83
CA THR A 88 -5.10 13.12 -5.49
C THR A 88 -3.64 12.73 -5.71
N ILE A 89 -2.98 12.15 -4.70
CA ILE A 89 -1.60 11.66 -4.83
C ILE A 89 -1.52 10.60 -5.93
N LYS A 90 -2.38 9.59 -5.85
CA LYS A 90 -2.37 8.49 -6.83
C LYS A 90 -2.67 8.97 -8.25
N LYS A 91 -3.66 9.84 -8.41
CA LYS A 91 -3.99 10.46 -9.69
C LYS A 91 -2.76 11.15 -10.30
N ASN A 92 -2.11 12.02 -9.54
CA ASN A 92 -0.95 12.77 -10.00
C ASN A 92 0.20 11.85 -10.46
N VAL A 93 0.44 10.77 -9.73
CA VAL A 93 1.47 9.78 -10.08
C VAL A 93 1.09 9.00 -11.33
N VAL A 94 -0.16 8.56 -11.43
CA VAL A 94 -0.65 7.76 -12.58
C VAL A 94 -0.71 8.58 -13.86
N GLU A 95 -1.11 9.85 -13.80
CA GLU A 95 -1.15 10.74 -14.96
C GLU A 95 0.24 11.01 -15.54
N GLN A 96 1.28 11.06 -14.68
CA GLN A 96 2.67 11.25 -15.11
C GLN A 96 3.33 9.96 -15.60
N ASP A 97 2.92 8.80 -15.07
CA ASP A 97 3.48 7.51 -15.44
C ASP A 97 2.40 6.41 -15.48
N PRO A 98 1.56 6.40 -16.54
CA PRO A 98 0.44 5.46 -16.64
C PRO A 98 0.86 3.98 -16.68
N HIS A 99 2.07 3.69 -17.19
CA HIS A 99 2.56 2.33 -17.44
C HIS A 99 3.65 1.86 -16.46
N GLU A 100 3.95 2.65 -15.40
CA GLU A 100 4.91 2.28 -14.36
C GLU A 100 6.35 2.05 -14.86
N HIS A 101 6.80 2.94 -15.73
CA HIS A 101 8.17 2.89 -16.22
C HIS A 101 9.19 3.53 -15.27
N GLY A 102 8.74 4.43 -14.39
CA GLY A 102 9.59 5.19 -13.47
C GLY A 102 8.86 5.64 -12.20
N LEU A 103 8.32 6.86 -12.21
CA LEU A 103 7.72 7.53 -11.05
C LEU A 103 6.66 6.68 -10.33
N ARG A 104 5.80 5.99 -11.07
CA ARG A 104 4.72 5.20 -10.48
C ARG A 104 5.20 4.06 -9.60
N ARG A 105 6.47 3.66 -9.71
CA ARG A 105 7.07 2.65 -8.81
C ARG A 105 7.05 3.07 -7.35
N VAL A 106 6.96 4.38 -7.06
CA VAL A 106 6.81 4.89 -5.69
C VAL A 106 5.60 4.28 -4.97
N LEU A 107 4.53 3.99 -5.70
CA LEU A 107 3.34 3.34 -5.16
C LEU A 107 3.57 1.88 -4.70
N ASN A 108 4.73 1.31 -5.01
CA ASN A 108 5.15 -0.02 -4.56
C ASN A 108 5.91 0.00 -3.22
N PHE A 109 6.02 1.16 -2.55
CA PHE A 109 6.57 1.21 -1.19
C PHE A 109 5.84 0.22 -0.28
N GLY A 110 6.58 -0.62 0.42
CA GLY A 110 6.05 -1.70 1.24
C GLY A 110 5.55 -2.94 0.49
N HIS A 111 5.30 -2.86 -0.82
CA HIS A 111 4.69 -3.96 -1.59
C HIS A 111 5.64 -5.12 -1.84
N THR A 112 6.92 -4.87 -2.07
CA THR A 112 7.91 -5.94 -2.33
C THR A 112 7.94 -6.98 -1.21
N VAL A 113 8.04 -6.52 0.04
CA VAL A 113 8.01 -7.40 1.21
C VAL A 113 6.56 -7.79 1.55
N GLY A 114 5.61 -6.86 1.40
CA GLY A 114 4.18 -7.08 1.65
C GLY A 114 3.61 -8.23 0.83
N HIS A 115 3.87 -8.30 -0.47
CA HIS A 115 3.41 -9.41 -1.32
C HIS A 115 4.02 -10.77 -0.93
N ALA A 116 5.29 -10.77 -0.50
CA ALA A 116 5.89 -12.00 0.01
C ALA A 116 5.21 -12.47 1.29
N ILE A 117 4.89 -11.55 2.22
CA ILE A 117 4.12 -11.84 3.44
C ILE A 117 2.72 -12.33 3.07
N GLU A 118 2.03 -11.67 2.15
CA GLU A 118 0.68 -12.02 1.72
C GLU A 118 0.62 -13.43 1.12
N SER A 119 1.56 -13.76 0.24
CA SER A 119 1.69 -15.10 -0.34
C SER A 119 1.99 -16.17 0.73
N SER A 120 2.87 -15.87 1.68
CA SER A 120 3.20 -16.74 2.80
C SER A 120 2.03 -16.92 3.77
N ALA A 121 1.21 -15.88 3.96
CA ALA A 121 0.08 -15.90 4.88
C ALA A 121 -1.10 -16.74 4.40
N GLY A 122 -1.20 -17.05 3.09
CA GLY A 122 -2.26 -17.91 2.56
C GLY A 122 -3.67 -17.39 2.84
N GLY A 123 -3.90 -16.07 2.75
CA GLY A 123 -5.20 -15.43 2.98
C GLY A 123 -5.56 -15.11 4.43
N ARG A 124 -4.68 -15.38 5.41
CA ARG A 124 -4.92 -15.04 6.82
C ARG A 124 -4.81 -13.53 7.08
N LEU A 125 -3.97 -12.84 6.33
CA LEU A 125 -3.80 -11.40 6.38
C LEU A 125 -4.45 -10.73 5.16
N LEU A 126 -5.00 -9.55 5.37
CA LEU A 126 -5.49 -8.71 4.29
C LEU A 126 -4.31 -8.03 3.58
N HIS A 127 -4.49 -7.66 2.30
CA HIS A 127 -3.47 -6.99 1.51
C HIS A 127 -2.87 -5.78 2.22
N GLY A 128 -3.69 -4.85 2.72
CA GLY A 128 -3.21 -3.67 3.44
C GLY A 128 -2.46 -3.99 4.73
N GLU A 129 -2.81 -5.07 5.43
CA GLU A 129 -2.03 -5.54 6.59
C GLU A 129 -0.63 -6.00 6.18
N CYS A 130 -0.52 -6.68 5.03
CA CYS A 130 0.75 -7.11 4.48
C CYS A 130 1.60 -5.92 3.98
N VAL A 131 0.97 -4.93 3.34
CA VAL A 131 1.64 -3.68 2.93
C VAL A 131 2.15 -2.91 4.14
N ALA A 132 1.36 -2.80 5.21
CA ALA A 132 1.77 -2.16 6.47
C ALA A 132 3.03 -2.82 7.05
N LEU A 133 3.06 -4.15 7.13
CA LEU A 133 4.21 -4.91 7.57
C LEU A 133 5.42 -4.73 6.64
N GLY A 134 5.17 -4.70 5.33
CA GLY A 134 6.20 -4.52 4.31
C GLY A 134 6.86 -3.14 4.31
N MET A 135 6.17 -2.09 4.77
CA MET A 135 6.74 -0.75 4.91
C MET A 135 7.80 -0.67 6.00
N LEU A 136 7.70 -1.48 7.06
CA LEU A 136 8.61 -1.43 8.22
C LEU A 136 10.08 -1.67 7.88
N PRO A 137 10.47 -2.71 7.12
CA PRO A 137 11.85 -2.91 6.71
C PRO A 137 12.31 -1.92 5.63
N MET A 138 11.39 -1.28 4.91
CA MET A 138 11.64 -0.40 3.76
C MET A 138 11.67 1.09 4.13
N CYS A 139 11.55 1.46 5.39
CA CYS A 139 11.74 2.82 5.85
C CYS A 139 13.03 2.98 6.66
N ALA A 140 13.58 4.19 6.66
CA ALA A 140 14.75 4.52 7.46
C ALA A 140 14.57 4.13 8.93
N PRO A 141 15.62 3.64 9.61
CA PRO A 141 15.56 3.27 11.02
C PRO A 141 15.02 4.38 11.93
N ALA A 142 15.36 5.64 11.63
CA ALA A 142 14.89 6.80 12.40
C ALA A 142 13.38 7.06 12.24
N LEU A 143 12.81 6.74 11.07
CA LEU A 143 11.39 6.93 10.77
C LEU A 143 10.53 5.78 11.33
N ARG A 144 11.09 4.58 11.47
CA ARG A 144 10.36 3.36 11.85
C ARG A 144 9.55 3.47 13.15
N PRO A 145 10.05 4.07 14.24
CA PRO A 145 9.25 4.23 15.45
C PRO A 145 7.99 5.08 15.23
N ARG A 146 8.08 6.11 14.39
CA ARG A 146 6.94 6.93 14.01
C ARG A 146 5.93 6.12 13.19
N LEU A 147 6.39 5.40 12.19
CA LEU A 147 5.57 4.53 11.36
C LEU A 147 4.82 3.50 12.21
N ILE A 148 5.48 2.82 13.14
CA ILE A 148 4.85 1.86 14.06
C ILE A 148 3.70 2.51 14.84
N ARG A 149 3.88 3.73 15.37
CA ARG A 149 2.81 4.43 16.09
C ARG A 149 1.61 4.72 15.19
N VAL A 150 1.86 5.18 13.97
CA VAL A 150 0.80 5.49 12.99
C VAL A 150 0.05 4.22 12.59
N LEU A 151 0.76 3.14 12.28
CA LEU A 151 0.15 1.85 11.92
C LEU A 151 -0.72 1.30 13.05
N ARG A 152 -0.22 1.29 14.29
CA ARG A 152 -1.00 0.87 15.46
C ARG A 152 -2.26 1.71 15.66
N LYS A 153 -2.17 3.01 15.46
CA LYS A 153 -3.31 3.91 15.52
C LYS A 153 -4.36 3.58 14.46
N CYS A 154 -3.93 3.18 13.27
CA CYS A 154 -4.82 2.71 12.20
C CYS A 154 -5.35 1.28 12.43
N GLY A 155 -5.02 0.62 13.54
CA GLY A 155 -5.42 -0.77 13.81
C GLY A 155 -4.70 -1.79 12.93
N LEU A 156 -3.50 -1.48 12.46
CA LEU A 156 -2.69 -2.32 11.59
C LEU A 156 -1.62 -3.10 12.38
N PRO A 157 -1.24 -4.30 11.94
CA PRO A 157 -0.16 -5.07 12.55
C PRO A 157 1.18 -4.39 12.36
N THR A 158 2.08 -4.57 13.34
CA THR A 158 3.44 -4.01 13.34
C THR A 158 4.52 -5.04 13.65
N GLU A 159 4.16 -6.30 13.74
CA GLU A 159 5.07 -7.42 14.02
C GLU A 159 4.96 -8.46 12.92
N ILE A 160 6.10 -8.86 12.36
CA ILE A 160 6.17 -9.86 11.29
C ILE A 160 6.38 -11.21 11.96
N GLU A 161 5.37 -12.07 11.92
CA GLU A 161 5.39 -13.41 12.53
C GLU A 161 6.11 -14.48 11.70
N THR A 162 6.67 -14.11 10.55
CA THR A 162 7.36 -15.04 9.64
C THR A 162 8.86 -14.73 9.58
N THR A 163 9.67 -15.74 9.27
CA THR A 163 11.11 -15.58 9.17
C THR A 163 11.53 -15.08 7.78
N ARG A 164 12.72 -14.47 7.71
CA ARG A 164 13.33 -14.06 6.45
C ARG A 164 13.44 -15.23 5.47
N GLU A 165 13.86 -16.38 5.97
CA GLU A 165 14.06 -17.60 5.17
C GLU A 165 12.75 -18.08 4.54
N ALA A 166 11.64 -17.96 5.26
CA ALA A 166 10.32 -18.31 4.76
C ALA A 166 9.81 -17.34 3.68
N LEU A 167 10.24 -16.07 3.69
CA LEU A 167 9.87 -15.07 2.69
C LEU A 167 10.73 -15.11 1.42
N LEU A 168 11.97 -15.59 1.49
CA LEU A 168 12.92 -15.58 0.36
C LEU A 168 12.37 -16.23 -0.93
N PRO A 169 11.68 -17.39 -0.91
CA PRO A 169 11.10 -17.98 -2.11
C PRO A 169 10.14 -17.01 -2.83
N TYR A 170 9.26 -16.34 -2.08
CA TYR A 170 8.26 -15.42 -2.62
C TYR A 170 8.88 -14.14 -3.18
N LEU A 171 9.90 -13.60 -2.49
CA LEU A 171 10.65 -12.44 -2.98
C LEU A 171 11.38 -12.71 -4.31
N ARG A 172 11.80 -13.97 -4.56
CA ARG A 172 12.44 -14.36 -5.83
C ARG A 172 11.44 -14.56 -6.96
N HIS A 173 10.21 -14.99 -6.66
CA HIS A 173 9.18 -15.23 -7.67
C HIS A 173 8.60 -13.95 -8.29
N ASP A 174 8.57 -12.86 -7.56
CA ASP A 174 8.10 -11.54 -8.05
C ASP A 174 8.96 -10.97 -9.21
N LYS A 175 10.00 -11.70 -9.66
CA LYS A 175 11.04 -11.22 -10.59
C LYS A 175 11.40 -12.19 -11.72
N LYS A 176 10.41 -12.76 -12.35
CA LYS A 176 10.61 -13.41 -13.63
C LYS A 176 10.97 -12.35 -14.69
N GLY A 177 12.26 -12.00 -14.83
CA GLY A 177 12.72 -11.27 -15.99
C GLY A 177 13.97 -10.37 -15.88
N GLN A 178 14.46 -10.01 -14.71
CA GLN A 178 15.58 -9.04 -14.62
C GLN A 178 16.68 -9.42 -13.61
N GLY A 179 17.26 -10.62 -13.71
CA GLY A 179 18.46 -10.97 -12.94
C GLY A 179 18.21 -11.14 -11.42
N ALA A 180 19.31 -11.22 -10.63
CA ALA A 180 19.30 -11.51 -9.19
C ALA A 180 18.95 -10.28 -8.29
N ALA A 181 18.71 -9.09 -8.86
CA ALA A 181 18.46 -7.87 -8.09
C ALA A 181 16.97 -7.62 -7.87
N VAL A 182 16.62 -7.25 -6.64
CA VAL A 182 15.27 -6.82 -6.24
C VAL A 182 15.25 -5.29 -6.18
N THR A 183 14.42 -4.63 -7.00
CA THR A 183 14.19 -3.20 -6.89
C THR A 183 13.10 -2.96 -5.84
N ALA A 184 13.39 -2.18 -4.82
CA ALA A 184 12.46 -1.79 -3.78
C ALA A 184 12.44 -0.27 -3.64
N VAL A 185 11.33 0.26 -3.14
CA VAL A 185 11.24 1.68 -2.78
C VAL A 185 11.57 1.80 -1.30
N GLU A 186 12.47 2.71 -0.97
CA GLU A 186 12.81 3.08 0.39
C GLU A 186 12.36 4.51 0.67
N VAL A 187 11.99 4.79 1.91
CA VAL A 187 11.56 6.12 2.37
C VAL A 187 12.42 6.53 3.56
N ASP A 188 13.16 7.61 3.40
CA ASP A 188 14.01 8.16 4.45
C ASP A 188 13.27 9.19 5.29
N GLU A 189 12.47 10.05 4.66
CA GLU A 189 11.68 11.10 5.29
C GLU A 189 10.26 11.12 4.74
N PRO A 190 9.24 11.47 5.56
CA PRO A 190 7.87 11.56 5.08
C PRO A 190 7.73 12.60 3.95
N GLY A 191 7.02 12.21 2.89
CA GLY A 191 6.77 13.05 1.72
C GLY A 191 7.88 13.03 0.69
N SER A 192 8.90 12.18 0.86
CA SER A 192 10.00 11.99 -0.09
C SER A 192 10.36 10.51 -0.25
N PHE A 193 10.88 10.15 -1.43
CA PHE A 193 11.32 8.80 -1.80
C PHE A 193 12.50 8.87 -2.77
#